data_a40260e69db49aa0e7049658b1c1a4c7
#
_entry.id   a40260e69db49aa0e7049658b1c1a4c7
#
_cell.length_a   1.000
_cell.length_b   1.000
_cell.length_c   1.000
_cell.angle_alpha   90.00
_cell.angle_beta   90.00
_cell.angle_gamma   90.00
#
_symmetry.space_group_name_H-M   'P 1'
#
loop_
_entity.id
_entity.type
_entity.pdbx_description
1 polymer ?
#
loop_
_entity_poly.entity_id
_entity_poly.type
_entity_poly.pdbx_seq_one_letter_code
_entity_poly.pdbx_strand_id
1 'polypeptide(L)'
;LSRKTLKVVLNPPLLGFLAGIILVMLDWRLPMPIEASFRYLGGMTTPLAMLFIGIAISKASWSEIKFDRELTAAMVGRFVICPLCVMVCLPFFALPKLMSDVFVMQAAMPAMTNTSIVAKVYGGDYKYAAMLTVVSTLLAVITTPFYMWVLRG
;
A
#
# COMPACT_ATOMS: atom_id res chain seq x y z
N LEU A 1 -15.29 -24.00 -1.58
CA LEU A 1 -14.56 -22.85 -1.02
C LEU A 1 -14.06 -23.26 0.37
N SER A 2 -12.72 -23.44 0.48
CA SER A 2 -12.09 -23.89 1.73
C SER A 2 -12.35 -22.88 2.84
N ARG A 3 -12.62 -23.36 4.07
CA ARG A 3 -12.77 -22.52 5.28
C ARG A 3 -11.56 -21.56 5.50
N LYS A 4 -10.40 -21.90 4.95
CA LYS A 4 -9.21 -21.05 4.96
C LYS A 4 -9.35 -19.84 4.05
N THR A 5 -9.94 -19.99 2.87
CA THR A 5 -10.19 -18.89 1.91
C THR A 5 -11.21 -17.91 2.46
N LEU A 6 -12.24 -18.41 3.15
CA LEU A 6 -13.27 -17.56 3.78
C LEU A 6 -12.69 -16.69 4.91
N LYS A 7 -11.74 -17.23 5.71
CA LYS A 7 -11.06 -16.47 6.76
C LYS A 7 -10.10 -15.40 6.21
N VAL A 8 -9.55 -15.58 5.03
CA VAL A 8 -8.69 -14.58 4.38
C VAL A 8 -9.53 -13.47 3.75
N VAL A 9 -10.70 -13.83 3.20
CA VAL A 9 -11.65 -12.87 2.61
C VAL A 9 -12.42 -12.10 3.69
N LEU A 10 -12.77 -12.73 4.82
CA LEU A 10 -13.40 -12.11 5.98
C LEU A 10 -12.35 -11.49 6.95
N ASN A 11 -11.40 -10.76 6.41
CA ASN A 11 -10.43 -10.03 7.21
C ASN A 11 -11.14 -8.85 7.93
N PRO A 12 -10.90 -8.59 9.25
CA PRO A 12 -11.55 -7.52 9.99
C PRO A 12 -11.53 -6.14 9.32
N PRO A 13 -10.43 -5.71 8.66
CA PRO A 13 -10.41 -4.46 7.90
C PRO A 13 -11.41 -4.43 6.74
N LEU A 14 -11.58 -5.56 6.03
CA LEU A 14 -12.51 -5.64 4.92
C LEU A 14 -13.97 -5.58 5.38
N LEU A 15 -14.28 -6.23 6.51
CA LEU A 15 -15.61 -6.15 7.12
C LEU A 15 -15.94 -4.72 7.57
N GLY A 16 -14.97 -4.01 8.16
CA GLY A 16 -15.12 -2.60 8.52
C GLY A 16 -15.37 -1.71 7.31
N PHE A 17 -14.64 -1.94 6.22
CA PHE A 17 -14.81 -1.22 4.96
C PHE A 17 -16.18 -1.48 4.33
N LEU A 18 -16.63 -2.73 4.27
CA LEU A 18 -17.95 -3.09 3.75
C LEU A 18 -19.08 -2.50 4.61
N ALA A 19 -18.94 -2.54 5.94
CA ALA A 19 -19.90 -1.90 6.85
C ALA A 19 -19.97 -0.39 6.61
N GLY A 20 -18.84 0.27 6.39
CA GLY A 20 -18.78 1.68 6.03
C GLY A 20 -19.51 2.00 4.72
N ILE A 21 -19.29 1.20 3.68
CA ILE A 21 -20.00 1.35 2.40
C ILE A 21 -21.51 1.20 2.58
N ILE A 22 -21.96 0.19 3.33
CA ILE A 22 -23.39 -0.05 3.57
C ILE A 22 -24.02 1.14 4.28
N LEU A 23 -23.35 1.70 5.30
CA LEU A 23 -23.83 2.87 6.02
C LEU A 23 -23.98 4.10 5.12
N VAL A 24 -22.99 4.31 4.22
CA VAL A 24 -23.05 5.40 3.23
C VAL A 24 -24.16 5.19 2.21
N MET A 25 -24.36 3.95 1.73
CA MET A 25 -25.43 3.64 0.75
C MET A 25 -26.83 3.77 1.35
N LEU A 26 -26.98 3.52 2.65
CA LEU A 26 -28.24 3.66 3.38
C LEU A 26 -28.49 5.12 3.81
N ASP A 27 -27.56 6.05 3.53
CA ASP A 27 -27.59 7.45 4.00
C ASP A 27 -27.87 7.57 5.51
N TRP A 28 -27.45 6.54 6.26
CA TRP A 28 -27.67 6.46 7.69
C TRP A 28 -26.64 7.28 8.44
N ARG A 29 -27.07 8.45 8.93
CA ARG A 29 -26.22 9.30 9.77
C ARG A 29 -26.15 8.72 11.17
N LEU A 30 -24.93 8.38 11.58
CA LEU A 30 -24.65 7.90 12.94
C LEU A 30 -24.85 9.06 13.94
N PRO A 31 -25.29 8.76 15.19
CA PRO A 31 -25.32 9.75 16.26
C PRO A 31 -23.93 10.40 16.43
N MET A 32 -23.92 11.71 16.67
CA MET A 32 -22.71 12.53 16.76
C MET A 32 -21.57 11.92 17.62
N PRO A 33 -21.82 11.34 18.81
CA PRO A 33 -20.76 10.77 19.62
C PRO A 33 -20.09 9.54 18.96
N ILE A 34 -20.87 8.74 18.24
CA ILE A 34 -20.38 7.53 17.57
C ILE A 34 -19.55 7.91 16.34
N GLU A 35 -20.04 8.87 15.55
CA GLU A 35 -19.30 9.39 14.40
C GLU A 35 -17.98 10.02 14.82
N ALA A 36 -17.98 10.84 15.89
CA ALA A 36 -16.76 11.43 16.43
C ALA A 36 -15.75 10.38 16.88
N SER A 37 -16.21 9.30 17.54
CA SER A 37 -15.35 8.20 17.98
C SER A 37 -14.69 7.49 16.80
N PHE A 38 -15.43 7.17 15.74
CA PHE A 38 -14.87 6.57 14.53
C PHE A 38 -13.92 7.53 13.80
N ARG A 39 -14.20 8.82 13.80
CA ARG A 39 -13.32 9.83 13.22
C ARG A 39 -11.98 9.93 13.95
N TYR A 40 -11.98 9.89 15.28
CA TYR A 40 -10.75 9.86 16.07
C TYR A 40 -9.96 8.58 15.86
N LEU A 41 -10.61 7.41 15.85
CA LEU A 41 -9.97 6.13 15.57
C LEU A 41 -9.38 6.09 14.15
N GLY A 42 -10.11 6.59 13.15
CA GLY A 42 -9.61 6.71 11.79
C GLY A 42 -8.41 7.67 11.70
N GLY A 43 -8.44 8.79 12.43
CA GLY A 43 -7.32 9.74 12.50
C GLY A 43 -6.04 9.15 13.12
N MET A 44 -6.13 8.13 13.94
CA MET A 44 -4.97 7.43 14.52
C MET A 44 -4.23 6.56 13.49
N THR A 45 -4.83 6.26 12.35
CA THR A 45 -4.22 5.41 11.30
C THR A 45 -2.88 5.97 10.82
N THR A 46 -2.80 7.29 10.57
CA THR A 46 -1.56 7.94 10.10
C THR A 46 -0.43 7.89 11.13
N PRO A 47 -0.62 8.30 12.41
CA PRO A 47 0.43 8.19 13.42
C PRO A 47 0.87 6.75 13.67
N LEU A 48 -0.07 5.80 13.71
CA LEU A 48 0.22 4.38 13.86
C LEU A 48 1.02 3.81 12.69
N ALA A 49 0.69 4.21 11.47
CA ALA A 49 1.45 3.83 10.28
C ALA A 49 2.89 4.35 10.34
N MET A 50 3.11 5.60 10.78
CA MET A 50 4.45 6.16 10.95
C MET A 50 5.24 5.43 12.03
N LEU A 51 4.63 5.10 13.17
CA LEU A 51 5.26 4.28 14.21
C LEU A 51 5.63 2.90 13.68
N PHE A 52 4.73 2.25 12.93
CA PHE A 52 4.98 0.95 12.33
C PHE A 52 6.16 1.00 11.36
N ILE A 53 6.23 2.00 10.49
CA ILE A 53 7.35 2.21 9.56
C ILE A 53 8.64 2.41 10.35
N GLY A 54 8.64 3.24 11.41
CA GLY A 54 9.81 3.44 12.26
C GLY A 54 10.31 2.15 12.91
N ILE A 55 9.40 1.32 13.44
CA ILE A 55 9.72 0.01 14.01
C ILE A 55 10.24 -0.95 12.94
N ALA A 56 9.65 -0.95 11.75
CA ALA A 56 10.09 -1.81 10.65
C ALA A 56 11.52 -1.46 10.22
N ILE A 57 11.83 -0.16 10.10
CA ILE A 57 13.17 0.33 9.77
C ILE A 57 14.16 -0.03 10.88
N SER A 58 13.80 0.14 12.15
CA SER A 58 14.70 -0.16 13.26
C SER A 58 15.03 -1.65 13.42
N LYS A 59 14.10 -2.52 13.00
CA LYS A 59 14.27 -3.97 12.98
C LYS A 59 14.89 -4.51 11.69
N ALA A 60 15.04 -3.69 10.67
CA ALA A 60 15.68 -4.08 9.43
C ALA A 60 17.17 -4.33 9.69
N SER A 61 17.61 -5.57 9.58
CA SER A 61 19.00 -5.94 9.65
C SER A 61 19.68 -5.54 8.34
N TRP A 62 20.33 -4.40 8.34
CA TRP A 62 21.05 -3.87 7.16
C TRP A 62 22.11 -4.84 6.62
N SER A 63 22.65 -5.70 7.51
CA SER A 63 23.63 -6.72 7.16
C SER A 63 23.04 -7.90 6.39
N GLU A 64 21.72 -8.11 6.45
CA GLU A 64 21.01 -9.17 5.74
C GLU A 64 20.45 -8.71 4.38
N ILE A 65 20.51 -7.42 4.09
CA ILE A 65 20.10 -6.88 2.79
C ILE A 65 21.16 -7.27 1.75
N LYS A 66 21.03 -8.46 1.22
CA LYS A 66 21.77 -8.83 0.02
C LYS A 66 21.10 -8.12 -1.16
N PHE A 67 21.83 -7.17 -1.74
CA PHE A 67 21.44 -6.58 -3.03
C PHE A 67 21.63 -7.63 -4.11
N ASP A 68 20.69 -8.57 -4.16
CA ASP A 68 20.63 -9.55 -5.22
C ASP A 68 20.04 -8.91 -6.49
N ARG A 69 20.46 -9.47 -7.62
CA ARG A 69 19.97 -9.05 -8.96
C ARG A 69 18.44 -9.09 -9.02
N GLU A 70 17.82 -10.03 -8.32
CA GLU A 70 16.37 -10.19 -8.22
C GLU A 70 15.71 -9.04 -7.47
N LEU A 71 16.29 -8.59 -6.34
CA LEU A 71 15.81 -7.45 -5.57
C LEU A 71 15.89 -6.16 -6.41
N THR A 72 17.02 -5.95 -7.09
CA THR A 72 17.21 -4.77 -7.94
C THR A 72 16.23 -4.77 -9.12
N ALA A 73 16.04 -5.92 -9.78
CA ALA A 73 15.07 -6.05 -10.87
C ALA A 73 13.62 -5.78 -10.38
N ALA A 74 13.26 -6.27 -9.20
CA ALA A 74 11.95 -6.01 -8.60
C ALA A 74 11.75 -4.52 -8.28
N MET A 75 12.79 -3.83 -7.78
CA MET A 75 12.74 -2.39 -7.49
C MET A 75 12.61 -1.56 -8.77
N VAL A 76 13.43 -1.86 -9.79
CA VAL A 76 13.34 -1.19 -11.09
C VAL A 76 11.96 -1.44 -11.73
N GLY A 77 11.48 -2.68 -11.71
CA GLY A 77 10.14 -3.02 -12.16
C GLY A 77 9.06 -2.19 -11.47
N ARG A 78 9.14 -2.08 -10.16
CA ARG A 78 8.12 -1.41 -9.35
C ARG A 78 8.15 0.11 -9.50
N PHE A 79 9.32 0.73 -9.43
CA PHE A 79 9.45 2.18 -9.38
C PHE A 79 9.68 2.85 -10.73
N VAL A 80 10.05 2.10 -11.77
CA VAL A 80 10.28 2.64 -13.11
C VAL A 80 9.27 2.06 -14.10
N ILE A 81 9.25 0.73 -14.24
CA ILE A 81 8.45 0.09 -15.29
C ILE A 81 6.94 0.26 -15.01
N CYS A 82 6.47 0.00 -13.77
CA CYS A 82 5.04 0.13 -13.46
C CYS A 82 4.50 1.55 -13.66
N PRO A 83 5.10 2.62 -13.12
CA PRO A 83 4.63 3.98 -13.37
C PRO A 83 4.70 4.36 -14.85
N LEU A 84 5.74 3.94 -15.55
CA LEU A 84 5.93 4.22 -16.96
C LEU A 84 4.86 3.53 -17.84
N CYS A 85 4.54 2.27 -17.54
CA CYS A 85 3.42 1.56 -18.18
C CYS A 85 2.09 2.28 -17.94
N VAL A 86 1.83 2.72 -16.71
CA VAL A 86 0.62 3.48 -16.40
C VAL A 86 0.58 4.79 -17.19
N MET A 87 1.68 5.55 -17.24
CA MET A 87 1.75 6.79 -18.01
C MET A 87 1.49 6.57 -19.51
N VAL A 88 1.95 5.45 -20.08
CA VAL A 88 1.70 5.09 -21.48
C VAL A 88 0.25 4.66 -21.71
N CYS A 89 -0.36 4.00 -20.75
CA CYS A 89 -1.75 3.51 -20.87
C CYS A 89 -2.79 4.62 -20.64
N LEU A 90 -2.50 5.61 -19.79
CA LEU A 90 -3.46 6.67 -19.42
C LEU A 90 -4.05 7.47 -20.59
N PRO A 91 -3.30 7.83 -21.63
CA PRO A 91 -3.85 8.57 -22.78
C PRO A 91 -4.99 7.84 -23.50
N PHE A 92 -5.03 6.50 -23.44
CA PHE A 92 -6.09 5.71 -24.07
C PHE A 92 -7.45 5.82 -23.35
N PHE A 93 -7.46 6.27 -22.11
CA PHE A 93 -8.67 6.32 -21.28
C PHE A 93 -9.29 7.72 -21.17
N ALA A 94 -8.68 8.76 -21.76
CA ALA A 94 -9.14 10.16 -21.72
C ALA A 94 -9.58 10.63 -20.30
N LEU A 95 -8.83 10.26 -19.26
CA LEU A 95 -9.12 10.57 -17.87
C LEU A 95 -8.78 12.03 -17.53
N PRO A 96 -9.48 12.66 -16.56
CA PRO A 96 -9.09 13.96 -16.04
C PRO A 96 -7.64 13.94 -15.51
N LYS A 97 -6.89 15.04 -15.71
CA LYS A 97 -5.47 15.13 -15.32
C LYS A 97 -5.23 14.68 -13.86
N LEU A 98 -6.05 15.16 -12.93
CA LEU A 98 -5.93 14.79 -11.52
C LEU A 98 -6.03 13.28 -11.29
N MET A 99 -6.94 12.61 -11.98
CA MET A 99 -7.12 11.16 -11.86
C MET A 99 -5.93 10.40 -12.44
N SER A 100 -5.40 10.87 -13.56
CA SER A 100 -4.18 10.34 -14.18
C SER A 100 -2.99 10.43 -13.24
N ASP A 101 -2.77 11.59 -12.64
CA ASP A 101 -1.68 11.84 -11.69
C ASP A 101 -1.77 10.91 -10.48
N VAL A 102 -2.97 10.69 -9.95
CA VAL A 102 -3.21 9.75 -8.84
C VAL A 102 -2.88 8.32 -9.23
N PHE A 103 -3.23 7.86 -10.43
CA PHE A 103 -2.90 6.50 -10.87
C PHE A 103 -1.39 6.29 -11.04
N VAL A 104 -0.67 7.27 -11.57
CA VAL A 104 0.80 7.21 -11.66
C VAL A 104 1.44 7.15 -10.28
N MET A 105 0.98 7.99 -9.35
CA MET A 105 1.45 7.98 -7.97
C MET A 105 1.17 6.63 -7.28
N GLN A 106 0.00 6.04 -7.51
CA GLN A 106 -0.36 4.74 -6.96
C GLN A 106 0.49 3.60 -7.52
N ALA A 107 0.85 3.67 -8.81
CA ALA A 107 1.77 2.71 -9.42
C ALA A 107 3.19 2.79 -8.85
N ALA A 108 3.62 3.99 -8.42
CA ALA A 108 4.92 4.22 -7.78
C ALA A 108 4.94 3.93 -6.27
N MET A 109 3.85 3.43 -5.67
CA MET A 109 3.81 3.08 -4.26
C MET A 109 4.65 1.84 -3.93
N PRO A 110 5.21 1.76 -2.69
CA PRO A 110 6.00 0.62 -2.23
C PRO A 110 5.20 -0.67 -2.18
N ALA A 111 5.88 -1.81 -2.01
CA ALA A 111 5.24 -3.10 -1.85
C ALA A 111 4.40 -3.14 -0.57
N MET A 112 3.23 -3.80 -0.64
CA MET A 112 2.33 -3.91 0.51
C MET A 112 2.95 -4.77 1.61
N THR A 113 2.81 -4.37 2.86
CA THR A 113 3.24 -5.11 4.05
C THR A 113 2.60 -6.51 4.13
N ASN A 114 1.37 -6.63 3.63
CA ASN A 114 0.65 -7.91 3.55
C ASN A 114 1.34 -8.96 2.66
N THR A 115 2.20 -8.55 1.74
CA THR A 115 2.96 -9.48 0.87
C THR A 115 3.78 -10.46 1.69
N SER A 116 4.42 -10.01 2.77
CA SER A 116 5.20 -10.86 3.68
C SER A 116 4.34 -11.87 4.43
N ILE A 117 3.13 -11.46 4.84
CA ILE A 117 2.18 -12.31 5.54
C ILE A 117 1.65 -13.39 4.60
N VAL A 118 1.27 -13.01 3.39
CA VAL A 118 0.80 -13.93 2.36
C VAL A 118 1.90 -14.91 1.96
N ALA A 119 3.13 -14.46 1.75
CA ALA A 119 4.27 -15.32 1.46
C ALA A 119 4.46 -16.38 2.56
N LYS A 120 4.35 -15.99 3.83
CA LYS A 120 4.45 -16.91 4.96
C LYS A 120 3.33 -17.95 4.99
N VAL A 121 2.10 -17.57 4.68
CA VAL A 121 0.92 -18.46 4.68
C VAL A 121 1.00 -19.50 3.57
N TYR A 122 1.55 -19.12 2.41
CA TYR A 122 1.67 -19.99 1.24
C TYR A 122 3.03 -20.72 1.13
N GLY A 123 3.88 -20.64 2.18
CA GLY A 123 5.16 -21.34 2.20
C GLY A 123 6.25 -20.71 1.34
N GLY A 124 6.08 -19.46 0.91
CA GLY A 124 7.10 -18.69 0.22
C GLY A 124 8.14 -18.09 1.17
N ASP A 125 9.20 -17.50 0.61
CA ASP A 125 10.23 -16.83 1.39
C ASP A 125 9.71 -15.49 1.96
N TYR A 126 9.15 -15.59 3.17
CA TYR A 126 8.63 -14.42 3.90
C TYR A 126 9.72 -13.43 4.29
N LYS A 127 10.98 -13.90 4.47
CA LYS A 127 12.11 -13.01 4.81
C LYS A 127 12.45 -12.12 3.64
N TYR A 128 12.52 -12.70 2.44
CA TYR A 128 12.73 -11.96 1.21
C TYR A 128 11.59 -10.95 0.94
N ALA A 129 10.34 -11.37 1.11
CA ALA A 129 9.18 -10.49 0.96
C ALA A 129 9.18 -9.33 1.98
N ALA A 130 9.58 -9.58 3.23
CA ALA A 130 9.73 -8.54 4.24
C ALA A 130 10.85 -7.56 3.89
N MET A 131 11.99 -8.06 3.44
CA MET A 131 13.12 -7.25 2.98
C MET A 131 12.71 -6.34 1.81
N LEU A 132 12.05 -6.92 0.80
CA LEU A 132 11.53 -6.21 -0.36
C LEU A 132 10.58 -5.08 0.06
N THR A 133 9.70 -5.33 1.04
CA THR A 133 8.78 -4.31 1.58
C THR A 133 9.55 -3.17 2.25
N VAL A 134 10.53 -3.46 3.09
CA VAL A 134 11.33 -2.45 3.79
C VAL A 134 12.12 -1.60 2.79
N VAL A 135 12.85 -2.24 1.87
CA VAL A 135 13.67 -1.53 0.86
C VAL A 135 12.79 -0.67 -0.03
N SER A 136 11.64 -1.19 -0.50
CA SER A 136 10.71 -0.42 -1.31
C SER A 136 10.11 0.78 -0.57
N THR A 137 9.82 0.63 0.73
CA THR A 137 9.33 1.74 1.56
C THR A 137 10.37 2.85 1.71
N LEU A 138 11.63 2.49 1.91
CA LEU A 138 12.73 3.47 1.96
C LEU A 138 12.93 4.18 0.62
N LEU A 139 12.91 3.44 -0.48
CA LEU A 139 12.99 4.03 -1.81
C LEU A 139 11.81 4.96 -2.11
N ALA A 140 10.61 4.61 -1.65
CA ALA A 140 9.41 5.42 -1.85
C ALA A 140 9.50 6.81 -1.23
N VAL A 141 10.25 6.98 -0.15
CA VAL A 141 10.50 8.30 0.47
C VAL A 141 11.18 9.26 -0.51
N ILE A 142 12.01 8.72 -1.40
CA ILE A 142 12.73 9.51 -2.41
C ILE A 142 11.93 9.60 -3.71
N THR A 143 11.35 8.48 -4.14
CA THR A 143 10.65 8.40 -5.44
C THR A 143 9.31 9.13 -5.43
N THR A 144 8.59 9.15 -4.31
CA THR A 144 7.31 9.85 -4.20
C THR A 144 7.42 11.36 -4.46
N PRO A 145 8.31 12.11 -3.79
CA PRO A 145 8.53 13.54 -4.11
C PRO A 145 9.00 13.76 -5.54
N PHE A 146 9.84 12.87 -6.07
CA PHE A 146 10.30 12.94 -7.45
C PHE A 146 9.15 12.85 -8.46
N TYR A 147 8.25 11.87 -8.30
CA TYR A 147 7.07 11.76 -9.17
C TYR A 147 6.11 12.93 -8.99
N MET A 148 5.92 13.43 -7.76
CA MET A 148 5.13 14.64 -7.55
C MET A 148 5.70 15.85 -8.28
N TRP A 149 7.02 15.97 -8.34
CA TRP A 149 7.68 17.05 -9.08
C TRP A 149 7.49 16.90 -10.59
N VAL A 150 7.66 15.69 -11.13
CA VAL A 150 7.48 15.37 -12.55
C VAL A 150 6.03 15.62 -13.01
N LEU A 151 5.04 15.28 -12.18
CA LEU A 151 3.62 15.44 -12.53
C LEU A 151 3.11 16.89 -12.38
N ARG A 152 3.83 17.71 -11.61
CA ARG A 152 3.52 19.15 -11.48
C ARG A 152 3.97 20.01 -12.65
N GLY A 153 4.92 19.56 -13.45
CA GLY A 153 5.38 20.24 -14.66
C GLY A 153 4.51 19.88 -15.85
#